data_67560fdb7845b9dab44f758008bbb20b
#
_entry.id   67560fdb7845b9dab44f758008bbb20b
#
_cell.length_a   1.000
_cell.length_b   1.000
_cell.length_c   1.000
_cell.angle_alpha   90.00
_cell.angle_beta   90.00
_cell.angle_gamma   90.00
#
_symmetry.space_group_name_H-M   'P 1'
#
loop_
_entity.id
_entity.type
_entity.pdbx_description
1 polymer ?
#
loop_
_entity_poly.entity_id
_entity_poly.type
_entity_poly.pdbx_seq_one_letter_code
_entity_poly.pdbx_strand_id
1 'polypeptide(L)'
;MSSSRTPDLDFGRIAPRYDELRNIGENWGELVDVIVEEGDLRGRRVLDVGSGTGRLATLLVEQYGCKVWGVDPEPEMVEVARGKVPPGVGLKSGRAEDLPFKDGWFECATMTLVLQLVDRPNAYTEILRVLQPGGRLVLATFDFAHFEGYFLGGYFPSFEALDKERFPSAPELENELRAAGFTDVRLRRLTQRESVDRETVLERIRGRHISTFQLISDEEYQTGLERAERELPDELENVLEWIIAVGTR
;
A
#
# COMPACT_ATOMS: atom_id res chain seq x y z
N MET A 1 12.35 -23.02 -8.03
CA MET A 1 11.23 -22.10 -8.30
C MET A 1 10.28 -22.24 -7.12
N SER A 2 10.47 -21.46 -6.08
CA SER A 2 9.58 -21.43 -4.92
C SER A 2 8.41 -20.53 -5.26
N SER A 3 7.24 -21.10 -5.50
CA SER A 3 5.98 -20.34 -5.53
C SER A 3 5.78 -19.78 -4.13
N SER A 4 6.14 -18.53 -3.91
CA SER A 4 5.78 -17.81 -2.68
C SER A 4 4.25 -17.70 -2.67
N ARG A 5 3.60 -18.58 -1.93
CA ARG A 5 2.16 -18.46 -1.68
C ARG A 5 1.95 -17.12 -0.97
N THR A 6 1.23 -16.22 -1.61
CA THR A 6 0.74 -14.99 -0.97
C THR A 6 -0.01 -15.41 0.29
N PRO A 7 0.33 -14.85 1.48
CA PRO A 7 -0.36 -15.20 2.71
C PRO A 7 -1.86 -14.91 2.58
N ASP A 8 -2.70 -15.81 3.09
CA ASP A 8 -4.15 -15.58 3.20
C ASP A 8 -4.39 -14.63 4.38
N LEU A 9 -4.42 -13.33 4.12
CA LEU A 9 -4.55 -12.27 5.11
C LEU A 9 -5.98 -11.72 5.08
N ASP A 10 -6.60 -11.62 6.24
CA ASP A 10 -7.97 -11.12 6.40
C ASP A 10 -7.95 -9.62 6.73
N PHE A 11 -8.26 -8.79 5.75
CA PHE A 11 -8.45 -7.35 5.92
C PHE A 11 -9.92 -6.98 6.18
N GLY A 12 -10.87 -7.89 5.90
CA GLY A 12 -12.30 -7.65 6.10
C GLY A 12 -12.64 -7.32 7.54
N ARG A 13 -12.00 -8.01 8.51
CA ARG A 13 -12.21 -7.76 9.95
C ARG A 13 -11.90 -6.33 10.39
N ILE A 14 -10.90 -5.69 9.78
CA ILE A 14 -10.47 -4.35 10.17
C ILE A 14 -11.03 -3.26 9.25
N ALA A 15 -11.71 -3.62 8.16
CA ALA A 15 -12.22 -2.68 7.17
C ALA A 15 -12.98 -1.48 7.76
N PRO A 16 -13.91 -1.65 8.73
CA PRO A 16 -14.64 -0.53 9.33
C PRO A 16 -13.76 0.47 10.08
N ARG A 17 -12.62 0.00 10.64
CA ARG A 17 -11.68 0.81 11.42
C ARG A 17 -10.36 1.05 10.71
N TYR A 18 -10.23 0.59 9.45
CA TYR A 18 -8.96 0.61 8.72
C TYR A 18 -8.33 2.00 8.65
N ASP A 19 -9.12 3.00 8.31
CA ASP A 19 -8.62 4.37 8.18
C ASP A 19 -8.21 4.99 9.51
N GLU A 20 -8.91 4.64 10.59
CA GLU A 20 -8.58 5.06 11.95
C GLU A 20 -7.24 4.44 12.40
N LEU A 21 -7.09 3.14 12.23
CA LEU A 21 -5.90 2.39 12.62
C LEU A 21 -4.67 2.71 11.74
N ARG A 22 -4.90 3.04 10.46
CA ARG A 22 -3.87 3.35 9.46
C ARG A 22 -3.79 4.84 9.15
N ASN A 23 -4.17 5.69 10.10
CA ASN A 23 -4.05 7.13 9.91
C ASN A 23 -2.57 7.57 9.92
N ILE A 24 -2.07 7.98 8.77
CA ILE A 24 -0.70 8.50 8.55
C ILE A 24 -0.70 10.04 8.72
N GLY A 25 -1.82 10.62 9.17
CA GLY A 25 -1.93 12.06 9.42
C GLY A 25 -1.68 12.92 8.17
N GLU A 26 -1.00 14.04 8.37
CA GLU A 26 -0.66 15.00 7.31
C GLU A 26 0.29 14.41 6.25
N ASN A 27 1.09 13.41 6.61
CA ASN A 27 2.03 12.74 5.72
C ASN A 27 1.34 12.04 4.54
N TRP A 28 0.05 11.67 4.67
CA TRP A 28 -0.68 11.07 3.56
C TRP A 28 -0.83 12.02 2.37
N GLY A 29 -1.09 13.30 2.62
CA GLY A 29 -1.20 14.33 1.58
C GLY A 29 0.10 14.46 0.78
N GLU A 30 1.24 14.57 1.47
CA GLU A 30 2.56 14.66 0.85
C GLU A 30 2.88 13.44 -0.03
N LEU A 31 2.59 12.22 0.47
CA LEU A 31 2.78 10.99 -0.32
C LEU A 31 1.93 11.02 -1.60
N VAL A 32 0.67 11.44 -1.50
CA VAL A 32 -0.23 11.54 -2.65
C VAL A 32 0.25 12.60 -3.64
N ASP A 33 0.76 13.75 -3.17
CA ASP A 33 1.39 14.76 -4.03
C ASP A 33 2.53 14.17 -4.86
N VAL A 34 3.41 13.39 -4.21
CA VAL A 34 4.53 12.74 -4.91
C VAL A 34 4.04 11.69 -5.92
N ILE A 35 3.05 10.86 -5.55
CA ILE A 35 2.43 9.88 -6.46
C ILE A 35 1.86 10.58 -7.70
N VAL A 36 1.15 11.67 -7.50
CA VAL A 36 0.53 12.45 -8.59
C VAL A 36 1.58 13.10 -9.48
N GLU A 37 2.62 13.69 -8.90
CA GLU A 37 3.71 14.34 -9.63
C GLU A 37 4.48 13.32 -10.49
N GLU A 38 4.94 12.23 -9.88
CA GLU A 38 5.74 11.21 -10.55
C GLU A 38 4.96 10.48 -11.65
N GLY A 39 3.68 10.23 -11.43
CA GLY A 39 2.78 9.58 -12.38
C GLY A 39 2.20 10.53 -13.42
N ASP A 40 2.27 11.85 -13.23
CA ASP A 40 1.55 12.85 -14.04
C ASP A 40 0.04 12.53 -14.09
N LEU A 41 -0.58 12.35 -12.90
CA LEU A 41 -1.94 11.81 -12.80
C LEU A 41 -3.04 12.84 -13.00
N ARG A 42 -2.76 14.15 -12.90
CA ARG A 42 -3.80 15.22 -12.91
C ARG A 42 -4.74 15.11 -14.10
N GLY A 43 -6.05 15.03 -13.81
CA GLY A 43 -7.11 14.97 -14.80
C GLY A 43 -7.23 13.65 -15.58
N ARG A 44 -6.38 12.65 -15.29
CA ARG A 44 -6.32 11.40 -16.03
C ARG A 44 -7.31 10.35 -15.52
N ARG A 45 -7.51 9.31 -16.34
CA ARG A 45 -8.17 8.07 -15.94
C ARG A 45 -7.19 7.19 -15.21
N VAL A 46 -7.45 6.98 -13.93
CA VAL A 46 -6.58 6.24 -13.03
C VAL A 46 -7.27 4.98 -12.53
N LEU A 47 -6.57 3.87 -12.54
CA LEU A 47 -6.92 2.63 -11.84
C LEU A 47 -6.16 2.58 -10.53
N ASP A 48 -6.85 2.53 -9.41
CA ASP A 48 -6.27 2.30 -8.08
C ASP A 48 -6.42 0.82 -7.73
N VAL A 49 -5.31 0.08 -7.79
CA VAL A 49 -5.25 -1.38 -7.54
C VAL A 49 -4.94 -1.62 -6.07
N GLY A 50 -5.80 -2.39 -5.38
CA GLY A 50 -5.80 -2.51 -3.92
C GLY A 50 -6.31 -1.22 -3.29
N SER A 51 -7.45 -0.71 -3.79
CA SER A 51 -7.98 0.61 -3.40
C SER A 51 -8.43 0.69 -1.94
N GLY A 52 -8.59 -0.45 -1.25
CA GLY A 52 -9.02 -0.50 0.14
C GLY A 52 -10.29 0.30 0.38
N THR A 53 -10.25 1.17 1.38
CA THR A 53 -11.36 2.07 1.77
C THR A 53 -11.54 3.30 0.86
N GLY A 54 -10.77 3.41 -0.24
CA GLY A 54 -10.89 4.47 -1.23
C GLY A 54 -10.20 5.80 -0.86
N ARG A 55 -9.28 5.82 0.10
CA ARG A 55 -8.61 7.05 0.55
C ARG A 55 -7.84 7.74 -0.58
N LEU A 56 -7.02 6.98 -1.34
CA LEU A 56 -6.27 7.52 -2.47
C LEU A 56 -7.24 7.98 -3.56
N ALA A 57 -8.22 7.14 -3.90
CA ALA A 57 -9.23 7.47 -4.92
C ALA A 57 -9.97 8.78 -4.62
N THR A 58 -10.32 9.02 -3.34
CA THR A 58 -10.98 10.26 -2.90
C THR A 58 -10.11 11.48 -3.18
N LEU A 59 -8.85 11.47 -2.74
CA LEU A 59 -7.93 12.61 -2.95
C LEU A 59 -7.65 12.84 -4.43
N LEU A 60 -7.44 11.77 -5.21
CA LEU A 60 -7.22 11.89 -6.66
C LEU A 60 -8.38 12.57 -7.39
N VAL A 61 -9.61 12.32 -6.96
CA VAL A 61 -10.79 12.99 -7.54
C VAL A 61 -10.90 14.44 -7.07
N GLU A 62 -10.88 14.66 -5.75
CA GLU A 62 -11.20 15.95 -5.15
C GLU A 62 -10.13 17.02 -5.39
N GLN A 63 -8.85 16.62 -5.30
CA GLN A 63 -7.73 17.58 -5.37
C GLN A 63 -7.05 17.63 -6.73
N TYR A 64 -7.12 16.52 -7.50
CA TYR A 64 -6.34 16.42 -8.74
C TYR A 64 -7.22 16.23 -9.99
N GLY A 65 -8.56 16.17 -9.82
CA GLY A 65 -9.51 16.11 -10.93
C GLY A 65 -9.44 14.80 -11.73
N CYS A 66 -8.89 13.74 -11.15
CA CYS A 66 -8.79 12.45 -11.81
C CYS A 66 -10.15 11.78 -11.98
N LYS A 67 -10.26 10.89 -12.98
CA LYS A 67 -11.39 9.97 -13.12
C LYS A 67 -10.90 8.60 -12.61
N VAL A 68 -11.39 8.16 -11.45
CA VAL A 68 -10.82 7.03 -10.73
C VAL A 68 -11.72 5.80 -10.75
N TRP A 69 -11.09 4.65 -10.93
CA TRP A 69 -11.65 3.33 -10.68
C TRP A 69 -10.78 2.63 -9.64
N GLY A 70 -11.42 2.11 -8.60
CA GLY A 70 -10.77 1.29 -7.57
C GLY A 70 -11.11 -0.18 -7.75
N VAL A 71 -10.14 -1.05 -7.48
CA VAL A 71 -10.34 -2.50 -7.39
C VAL A 71 -9.69 -3.03 -6.13
N ASP A 72 -10.42 -3.88 -5.40
CA ASP A 72 -9.91 -4.53 -4.18
C ASP A 72 -10.49 -5.94 -4.08
N PRO A 73 -9.71 -6.95 -3.65
CA PRO A 73 -10.21 -8.30 -3.49
C PRO A 73 -11.18 -8.45 -2.30
N GLU A 74 -11.08 -7.59 -1.28
CA GLU A 74 -11.89 -7.66 -0.07
C GLU A 74 -13.24 -6.95 -0.26
N PRO A 75 -14.38 -7.68 -0.27
CA PRO A 75 -15.69 -7.06 -0.45
C PRO A 75 -16.04 -6.04 0.62
N GLU A 76 -15.60 -6.25 1.86
CA GLU A 76 -15.81 -5.36 2.99
C GLU A 76 -15.10 -4.02 2.80
N MET A 77 -13.88 -4.03 2.23
CA MET A 77 -13.15 -2.80 1.87
C MET A 77 -13.91 -2.03 0.79
N VAL A 78 -14.37 -2.72 -0.25
CA VAL A 78 -15.16 -2.10 -1.33
C VAL A 78 -16.46 -1.49 -0.80
N GLU A 79 -17.14 -2.15 0.15
CA GLU A 79 -18.37 -1.64 0.75
C GLU A 79 -18.11 -0.37 1.59
N VAL A 80 -17.05 -0.38 2.40
CA VAL A 80 -16.61 0.82 3.15
C VAL A 80 -16.27 1.96 2.18
N ALA A 81 -15.55 1.66 1.10
CA ALA A 81 -15.20 2.65 0.07
C ALA A 81 -16.44 3.27 -0.57
N ARG A 82 -17.48 2.49 -0.90
CA ARG A 82 -18.73 3.01 -1.49
C ARG A 82 -19.40 4.09 -0.64
N GLY A 83 -19.27 3.99 0.68
CA GLY A 83 -19.80 4.99 1.61
C GLY A 83 -18.97 6.26 1.73
N LYS A 84 -17.73 6.29 1.19
CA LYS A 84 -16.75 7.37 1.43
C LYS A 84 -16.31 8.10 0.17
N VAL A 85 -16.17 7.40 -0.95
CA VAL A 85 -15.63 8.00 -2.17
C VAL A 85 -16.60 9.00 -2.81
N PRO A 86 -16.10 10.04 -3.50
CA PRO A 86 -16.93 10.99 -4.24
C PRO A 86 -17.78 10.31 -5.33
N PRO A 87 -18.93 10.89 -5.69
CA PRO A 87 -19.73 10.43 -6.84
C PRO A 87 -18.89 10.37 -8.11
N GLY A 88 -19.04 9.28 -8.87
CA GLY A 88 -18.31 9.06 -10.12
C GLY A 88 -17.07 8.18 -10.02
N VAL A 89 -16.63 7.83 -8.81
CA VAL A 89 -15.61 6.79 -8.61
C VAL A 89 -16.23 5.42 -8.89
N GLY A 90 -15.62 4.67 -9.82
CA GLY A 90 -16.05 3.31 -10.13
C GLY A 90 -15.36 2.32 -9.17
N LEU A 91 -16.12 1.50 -8.43
CA LEU A 91 -15.54 0.50 -7.52
C LEU A 91 -15.92 -0.90 -7.96
N LYS A 92 -14.95 -1.82 -7.98
CA LYS A 92 -15.16 -3.24 -8.29
C LYS A 92 -14.43 -4.12 -7.29
N SER A 93 -15.01 -5.28 -7.01
CA SER A 93 -14.27 -6.38 -6.39
C SER A 93 -13.46 -7.11 -7.47
N GLY A 94 -12.21 -7.44 -7.17
CA GLY A 94 -11.31 -8.13 -8.10
C GLY A 94 -9.88 -8.16 -7.58
N ARG A 95 -9.06 -9.03 -8.17
CA ARG A 95 -7.66 -9.21 -7.81
C ARG A 95 -6.75 -8.47 -8.80
N ALA A 96 -5.56 -8.10 -8.34
CA ALA A 96 -4.55 -7.46 -9.19
C ALA A 96 -4.08 -8.37 -10.33
N GLU A 97 -4.13 -9.69 -10.13
CA GLU A 97 -3.75 -10.72 -11.09
C GLU A 97 -4.83 -11.05 -12.14
N ASP A 98 -6.06 -10.52 -11.95
CA ASP A 98 -7.20 -10.71 -12.88
C ASP A 98 -8.10 -9.47 -12.78
N LEU A 99 -7.70 -8.41 -13.48
CA LEU A 99 -8.35 -7.11 -13.41
C LEU A 99 -9.64 -7.08 -14.24
N PRO A 100 -10.81 -6.75 -13.64
CA PRO A 100 -12.11 -6.78 -14.32
C PRO A 100 -12.33 -5.58 -15.26
N PHE A 101 -11.29 -5.24 -16.04
CA PHE A 101 -11.30 -4.12 -16.97
C PHE A 101 -10.80 -4.54 -18.36
N LYS A 102 -11.20 -3.79 -19.38
CA LYS A 102 -10.77 -4.02 -20.76
C LYS A 102 -9.35 -3.50 -21.00
N ASP A 103 -8.71 -4.07 -22.02
CA ASP A 103 -7.37 -3.68 -22.46
C ASP A 103 -7.29 -2.20 -22.83
N GLY A 104 -6.18 -1.55 -22.50
CA GLY A 104 -5.87 -0.19 -22.91
C GLY A 104 -6.86 0.87 -22.45
N TRP A 105 -7.52 0.64 -21.30
CA TRP A 105 -8.55 1.57 -20.81
C TRP A 105 -7.98 2.73 -19.99
N PHE A 106 -6.95 2.48 -19.19
CA PHE A 106 -6.42 3.46 -18.24
C PHE A 106 -5.21 4.21 -18.78
N GLU A 107 -5.10 5.48 -18.41
CA GLU A 107 -3.94 6.32 -18.69
C GLU A 107 -2.87 6.10 -17.62
N CYS A 108 -3.30 5.83 -16.38
CA CYS A 108 -2.42 5.54 -15.27
C CYS A 108 -3.01 4.44 -14.38
N ALA A 109 -2.13 3.76 -13.65
CA ALA A 109 -2.50 2.86 -12.57
C ALA A 109 -1.66 3.17 -11.33
N THR A 110 -2.24 2.99 -10.15
CA THR A 110 -1.56 3.14 -8.85
C THR A 110 -1.65 1.84 -8.05
N MET A 111 -0.59 1.52 -7.29
CA MET A 111 -0.61 0.52 -6.23
C MET A 111 0.10 1.09 -5.01
N THR A 112 -0.59 1.21 -3.89
CA THR A 112 -0.01 1.75 -2.65
C THR A 112 -0.08 0.73 -1.53
N LEU A 113 1.07 0.23 -1.07
CA LEU A 113 1.22 -0.82 -0.04
C LEU A 113 0.46 -2.11 -0.39
N VAL A 114 0.53 -2.54 -1.64
CA VAL A 114 -0.14 -3.75 -2.16
C VAL A 114 0.84 -4.84 -2.60
N LEU A 115 2.08 -4.47 -2.96
CA LEU A 115 3.07 -5.39 -3.55
C LEU A 115 3.36 -6.65 -2.73
N GLN A 116 3.29 -6.54 -1.41
CA GLN A 116 3.50 -7.65 -0.47
C GLN A 116 2.29 -8.61 -0.38
N LEU A 117 1.20 -8.30 -1.06
CA LEU A 117 -0.09 -9.00 -0.98
C LEU A 117 -0.47 -9.73 -2.29
N VAL A 118 0.33 -9.56 -3.36
CA VAL A 118 -0.03 -10.02 -4.70
C VAL A 118 1.05 -10.90 -5.32
N ASP A 119 0.68 -11.70 -6.30
CA ASP A 119 1.62 -12.30 -7.25
C ASP A 119 2.07 -11.22 -8.23
N ARG A 120 3.20 -10.57 -7.92
CA ARG A 120 3.70 -9.40 -8.64
C ARG A 120 3.86 -9.60 -10.14
N PRO A 121 4.47 -10.70 -10.65
CA PRO A 121 4.56 -10.95 -12.11
C PRO A 121 3.21 -10.96 -12.81
N ASN A 122 2.20 -11.64 -12.25
CA ASN A 122 0.87 -11.70 -12.81
C ASN A 122 0.14 -10.36 -12.71
N ALA A 123 0.27 -9.67 -11.57
CA ALA A 123 -0.28 -8.32 -11.38
C ALA A 123 0.29 -7.31 -12.38
N TYR A 124 1.62 -7.32 -12.61
CA TYR A 124 2.24 -6.44 -13.60
C TYR A 124 1.77 -6.72 -15.03
N THR A 125 1.57 -8.00 -15.38
CA THR A 125 1.01 -8.41 -16.68
C THR A 125 -0.38 -7.82 -16.88
N GLU A 126 -1.26 -7.94 -15.89
CA GLU A 126 -2.61 -7.41 -15.95
C GLU A 126 -2.64 -5.86 -15.99
N ILE A 127 -1.77 -5.21 -15.21
CA ILE A 127 -1.64 -3.75 -15.24
C ILE A 127 -1.16 -3.28 -16.62
N LEU A 128 -0.16 -3.93 -17.21
CA LEU A 128 0.24 -3.65 -18.59
C LEU A 128 -0.91 -3.82 -19.56
N ARG A 129 -1.71 -4.87 -19.44
CA ARG A 129 -2.86 -5.11 -20.31
C ARG A 129 -3.86 -3.97 -20.26
N VAL A 130 -4.22 -3.50 -19.07
CA VAL A 130 -5.28 -2.47 -18.89
C VAL A 130 -4.80 -1.04 -19.12
N LEU A 131 -3.50 -0.76 -19.02
CA LEU A 131 -2.92 0.54 -19.37
C LEU A 131 -2.96 0.73 -20.90
N GLN A 132 -3.17 1.95 -21.37
CA GLN A 132 -2.98 2.31 -22.77
C GLN A 132 -1.49 2.42 -23.13
N PRO A 133 -1.10 2.36 -24.43
CA PRO A 133 0.28 2.66 -24.82
C PRO A 133 0.73 4.03 -24.31
N GLY A 134 1.90 4.09 -23.67
CA GLY A 134 2.42 5.28 -22.98
C GLY A 134 1.77 5.56 -21.62
N GLY A 135 0.87 4.69 -21.15
CA GLY A 135 0.29 4.77 -19.81
C GLY A 135 1.31 4.45 -18.72
N ARG A 136 1.10 4.95 -17.51
CA ARG A 136 2.06 4.84 -16.41
C ARG A 136 1.52 4.04 -15.24
N LEU A 137 2.37 3.21 -14.66
CA LEU A 137 2.18 2.59 -13.35
C LEU A 137 2.96 3.39 -12.32
N VAL A 138 2.33 3.73 -11.20
CA VAL A 138 2.98 4.32 -10.02
C VAL A 138 2.79 3.39 -8.84
N LEU A 139 3.88 2.94 -8.27
CA LEU A 139 3.92 2.10 -7.08
C LEU A 139 4.42 2.94 -5.90
N ALA A 140 3.75 2.85 -4.75
CA ALA A 140 4.26 3.37 -3.49
C ALA A 140 4.37 2.24 -2.48
N THR A 141 5.57 1.96 -2.00
CA THR A 141 5.88 0.89 -1.05
C THR A 141 6.97 1.32 -0.09
N PHE A 142 7.24 0.52 0.95
CA PHE A 142 8.31 0.82 1.89
C PHE A 142 9.67 0.36 1.37
N ASP A 143 10.72 1.17 1.64
CA ASP A 143 12.13 0.76 1.49
C ASP A 143 12.53 -0.17 2.63
N PHE A 144 13.54 -0.99 2.44
CA PHE A 144 14.10 -1.84 3.50
C PHE A 144 14.60 -1.03 4.71
N ALA A 145 15.07 0.21 4.49
CA ALA A 145 15.42 1.13 5.56
C ALA A 145 14.27 1.40 6.54
N HIS A 146 13.00 1.35 6.07
CA HIS A 146 11.84 1.43 6.95
C HIS A 146 11.80 0.28 7.95
N PHE A 147 12.00 -0.95 7.47
CA PHE A 147 11.93 -2.14 8.34
C PHE A 147 13.10 -2.21 9.33
N GLU A 148 14.29 -1.78 8.92
CA GLU A 148 15.48 -1.73 9.78
C GLU A 148 15.34 -0.73 10.92
N GLY A 149 14.64 0.39 10.68
CA GLY A 149 14.42 1.46 11.66
C GLY A 149 13.05 1.41 12.36
N TYR A 150 12.18 0.47 12.00
CA TYR A 150 10.81 0.46 12.50
C TYR A 150 10.75 0.08 13.96
N PHE A 151 10.27 0.99 14.79
CA PHE A 151 10.26 0.86 16.25
C PHE A 151 9.55 -0.42 16.75
N LEU A 152 8.56 -0.94 16.02
CA LEU A 152 7.87 -2.19 16.38
C LEU A 152 8.79 -3.41 16.33
N GLY A 153 9.87 -3.41 15.56
CA GLY A 153 10.87 -4.48 15.57
C GLY A 153 11.52 -4.69 16.94
N GLY A 154 11.59 -3.64 17.77
CA GLY A 154 12.04 -3.75 19.16
C GLY A 154 11.10 -4.56 20.07
N TYR A 155 9.82 -4.63 19.73
CA TYR A 155 8.78 -5.36 20.48
C TYR A 155 8.41 -6.69 19.83
N PHE A 156 8.49 -6.79 18.50
CA PHE A 156 8.11 -7.93 17.68
C PHE A 156 9.31 -8.35 16.80
N PRO A 157 10.21 -9.20 17.31
CA PRO A 157 11.50 -9.50 16.66
C PRO A 157 11.40 -10.11 15.26
N SER A 158 10.27 -10.78 14.93
CA SER A 158 10.07 -11.39 13.60
C SER A 158 9.72 -10.37 12.52
N PHE A 159 9.33 -9.13 12.84
CA PHE A 159 8.78 -8.16 11.89
C PHE A 159 9.72 -7.84 10.75
N GLU A 160 10.96 -7.44 11.04
CA GLU A 160 11.93 -7.06 10.02
C GLU A 160 12.15 -8.18 8.99
N ALA A 161 12.35 -9.40 9.47
CA ALA A 161 12.60 -10.55 8.59
C ALA A 161 11.39 -10.88 7.72
N LEU A 162 10.18 -10.92 8.34
CA LEU A 162 8.93 -11.19 7.63
C LEU A 162 8.61 -10.13 6.56
N ASP A 163 8.83 -8.86 6.88
CA ASP A 163 8.56 -7.79 5.92
C ASP A 163 9.60 -7.75 4.80
N LYS A 164 10.89 -7.94 5.09
CA LYS A 164 11.91 -8.05 4.05
C LYS A 164 11.73 -9.25 3.12
N GLU A 165 11.10 -10.33 3.58
CA GLU A 165 10.75 -11.48 2.71
C GLU A 165 9.61 -11.15 1.74
N ARG A 166 8.67 -10.30 2.14
CA ARG A 166 7.42 -9.99 1.41
C ARG A 166 7.54 -8.78 0.49
N PHE A 167 8.23 -7.75 0.94
CA PHE A 167 8.41 -6.52 0.18
C PHE A 167 9.62 -6.65 -0.75
N PRO A 168 9.57 -6.09 -1.97
CA PRO A 168 10.74 -6.04 -2.83
C PRO A 168 11.71 -4.96 -2.33
N SER A 169 13.00 -5.23 -2.37
CA SER A 169 14.02 -4.18 -2.28
C SER A 169 13.96 -3.25 -3.49
N ALA A 170 14.55 -2.05 -3.40
CA ALA A 170 14.56 -1.10 -4.52
C ALA A 170 15.16 -1.68 -5.82
N PRO A 171 16.32 -2.42 -5.80
CA PRO A 171 16.85 -3.06 -7.00
C PRO A 171 15.94 -4.19 -7.54
N GLU A 172 15.30 -4.97 -6.66
CA GLU A 172 14.36 -6.02 -7.08
C GLU A 172 13.16 -5.41 -7.77
N LEU A 173 12.56 -4.37 -7.18
CA LEU A 173 11.41 -3.68 -7.75
C LEU A 173 11.71 -3.10 -9.14
N GLU A 174 12.87 -2.46 -9.31
CA GLU A 174 13.30 -1.96 -10.61
C GLU A 174 13.47 -3.09 -11.64
N ASN A 175 14.13 -4.18 -11.24
CA ASN A 175 14.34 -5.34 -12.12
C ASN A 175 13.02 -6.03 -12.48
N GLU A 176 12.10 -6.20 -11.53
CA GLU A 176 10.78 -6.79 -11.76
C GLU A 176 9.97 -5.97 -12.77
N LEU A 177 9.93 -4.65 -12.61
CA LEU A 177 9.22 -3.78 -13.54
C LEU A 177 9.79 -3.84 -14.95
N ARG A 178 11.12 -3.80 -15.09
CA ARG A 178 11.77 -3.94 -16.39
C ARG A 178 11.53 -5.33 -17.03
N ALA A 179 11.62 -6.38 -16.22
CA ALA A 179 11.35 -7.75 -16.67
C ALA A 179 9.89 -7.97 -17.09
N ALA A 180 8.95 -7.28 -16.46
CA ALA A 180 7.53 -7.29 -16.85
C ALA A 180 7.25 -6.57 -18.17
N GLY A 181 8.16 -5.70 -18.64
CA GLY A 181 8.04 -4.96 -19.89
C GLY A 181 7.78 -3.45 -19.73
N PHE A 182 7.85 -2.92 -18.53
CA PHE A 182 7.80 -1.47 -18.32
C PHE A 182 9.11 -0.81 -18.79
N THR A 183 8.98 0.31 -19.45
CA THR A 183 10.07 1.19 -19.90
C THR A 183 10.17 2.41 -18.99
N ASP A 184 11.21 3.22 -19.14
CA ASP A 184 11.45 4.45 -18.36
C ASP A 184 11.27 4.27 -16.84
N VAL A 185 11.72 3.10 -16.33
CA VAL A 185 11.58 2.77 -14.91
C VAL A 185 12.50 3.67 -14.09
N ARG A 186 11.90 4.39 -13.14
CA ARG A 186 12.60 5.27 -12.20
C ARG A 186 12.05 5.10 -10.79
N LEU A 187 12.90 5.36 -9.81
CA LEU A 187 12.57 5.28 -8.40
C LEU A 187 12.88 6.62 -7.72
N ARG A 188 11.97 7.05 -6.86
CA ARG A 188 12.15 8.20 -5.94
C ARG A 188 12.00 7.70 -4.50
N ARG A 189 12.86 8.16 -3.60
CA ARG A 189 12.71 7.94 -2.16
C ARG A 189 12.02 9.14 -1.52
N LEU A 190 11.20 8.87 -0.51
CA LEU A 190 10.56 9.88 0.31
C LEU A 190 10.67 9.43 1.77
N THR A 191 11.28 10.26 2.61
CA THR A 191 11.34 10.05 4.06
C THR A 191 10.34 10.97 4.72
N GLN A 192 9.44 10.40 5.51
CA GLN A 192 8.45 11.15 6.28
C GLN A 192 8.64 10.88 7.77
N ARG A 193 8.40 11.89 8.58
CA ARG A 193 8.48 11.81 10.04
C ARG A 193 7.17 12.26 10.64
N GLU A 194 6.68 11.50 11.61
CA GLU A 194 5.51 11.85 12.39
C GLU A 194 5.78 11.63 13.87
N SER A 195 5.28 12.52 14.72
CA SER A 195 5.21 12.24 16.14
C SER A 195 3.90 11.54 16.45
N VAL A 196 3.97 10.43 17.17
CA VAL A 196 2.81 9.63 17.54
C VAL A 196 2.80 9.42 19.05
N ASP A 197 1.67 9.70 19.68
CA ASP A 197 1.50 9.45 21.09
C ASP A 197 1.36 7.97 21.40
N ARG A 198 1.74 7.60 22.62
CA ARG A 198 1.76 6.23 23.11
C ARG A 198 0.42 5.51 22.97
N GLU A 199 -0.69 6.17 23.31
CA GLU A 199 -2.00 5.51 23.30
C GLU A 199 -2.43 5.17 21.85
N THR A 200 -2.20 6.08 20.92
CA THR A 200 -2.42 5.83 19.49
C THR A 200 -1.60 4.63 19.01
N VAL A 201 -0.34 4.51 19.42
CA VAL A 201 0.49 3.34 19.06
C VAL A 201 -0.09 2.06 19.65
N LEU A 202 -0.47 2.07 20.93
CA LEU A 202 -1.06 0.90 21.59
C LEU A 202 -2.39 0.49 20.95
N GLU A 203 -3.25 1.44 20.59
CA GLU A 203 -4.49 1.15 19.86
C GLU A 203 -4.21 0.51 18.49
N ARG A 204 -3.21 1.01 17.76
CA ARG A 204 -2.76 0.42 16.49
C ARG A 204 -2.25 -1.01 16.67
N ILE A 205 -1.46 -1.29 17.69
CA ILE A 205 -0.97 -2.64 18.00
C ILE A 205 -2.15 -3.56 18.37
N ARG A 206 -3.02 -3.13 19.30
CA ARG A 206 -4.21 -3.89 19.72
C ARG A 206 -5.16 -4.15 18.54
N GLY A 207 -5.27 -3.20 17.63
CA GLY A 207 -6.04 -3.33 16.40
C GLY A 207 -5.38 -4.16 15.31
N ARG A 208 -4.14 -4.64 15.52
CA ARG A 208 -3.34 -5.39 14.51
C ARG A 208 -3.34 -4.67 13.15
N HIS A 209 -3.04 -3.37 13.17
CA HIS A 209 -3.21 -2.44 12.04
C HIS A 209 -2.37 -2.76 10.79
N ILE A 210 -1.33 -3.58 10.89
CA ILE A 210 -0.52 -4.02 9.76
C ILE A 210 -0.60 -5.54 9.60
N SER A 211 -0.48 -5.98 8.34
CA SER A 211 -0.62 -7.40 7.96
C SER A 211 0.39 -8.31 8.65
N THR A 212 1.57 -7.81 9.00
CA THR A 212 2.63 -8.57 9.66
C THR A 212 2.21 -9.14 11.00
N PHE A 213 1.26 -8.47 11.72
CA PHE A 213 0.67 -9.02 12.93
C PHE A 213 -0.13 -10.32 12.73
N GLN A 214 -0.56 -10.61 11.50
CA GLN A 214 -1.23 -11.87 11.18
C GLN A 214 -0.26 -13.02 10.90
N LEU A 215 1.05 -12.73 10.80
CA LEU A 215 2.09 -13.68 10.43
C LEU A 215 2.96 -14.12 11.61
N ILE A 216 2.92 -13.41 12.71
CA ILE A 216 3.64 -13.78 13.94
C ILE A 216 2.81 -14.72 14.81
N SER A 217 3.47 -15.44 15.70
CA SER A 217 2.78 -16.31 16.67
C SER A 217 1.99 -15.49 17.69
N ASP A 218 0.94 -16.09 18.26
CA ASP A 218 0.18 -15.47 19.34
C ASP A 218 1.05 -15.21 20.58
N GLU A 219 2.05 -16.06 20.86
CA GLU A 219 3.02 -15.88 21.94
C GLU A 219 3.88 -14.62 21.72
N GLU A 220 4.42 -14.44 20.51
CA GLU A 220 5.19 -13.24 20.16
C GLU A 220 4.32 -11.98 20.26
N TYR A 221 3.08 -12.06 19.74
CA TYR A 221 2.14 -10.94 19.81
C TYR A 221 1.83 -10.53 21.25
N GLN A 222 1.49 -11.48 22.13
CA GLN A 222 1.18 -11.18 23.54
C GLN A 222 2.40 -10.62 24.28
N THR A 223 3.54 -11.26 24.13
CA THR A 223 4.79 -10.80 24.74
C THR A 223 5.18 -9.40 24.28
N GLY A 224 5.07 -9.13 22.97
CA GLY A 224 5.36 -7.84 22.39
C GLY A 224 4.40 -6.74 22.85
N LEU A 225 3.11 -7.04 22.93
CA LEU A 225 2.09 -6.11 23.42
C LEU A 225 2.34 -5.75 24.91
N GLU A 226 2.56 -6.74 25.77
CA GLU A 226 2.86 -6.51 27.20
C GLU A 226 4.11 -5.65 27.40
N ARG A 227 5.15 -5.89 26.56
CA ARG A 227 6.35 -5.06 26.58
C ARG A 227 6.07 -3.64 26.11
N ALA A 228 5.33 -3.48 25.02
CA ALA A 228 4.95 -2.17 24.49
C ALA A 228 4.13 -1.38 25.52
N GLU A 229 3.16 -2.01 26.19
CA GLU A 229 2.36 -1.39 27.24
C GLU A 229 3.21 -0.92 28.45
N ARG A 230 4.35 -1.53 28.72
CA ARG A 230 5.24 -1.15 29.81
C ARG A 230 6.33 -0.15 29.41
N GLU A 231 6.85 -0.26 28.20
CA GLU A 231 8.14 0.33 27.78
C GLU A 231 8.02 1.45 26.74
N LEU A 232 6.85 1.58 26.04
CA LEU A 232 6.68 2.67 25.08
C LEU A 232 6.78 4.05 25.77
N PRO A 233 7.54 4.99 25.21
CA PRO A 233 7.55 6.36 25.67
C PRO A 233 6.20 7.05 25.43
N ASP A 234 5.94 8.17 26.12
CA ASP A 234 4.68 8.92 25.97
C ASP A 234 4.48 9.45 24.54
N GLU A 235 5.58 9.75 23.86
CA GLU A 235 5.63 10.22 22.47
C GLU A 235 6.83 9.58 21.77
N LEU A 236 6.65 9.18 20.54
CA LEU A 236 7.72 8.61 19.71
C LEU A 236 7.72 9.19 18.29
N GLU A 237 8.90 9.30 17.72
CA GLU A 237 9.05 9.62 16.30
C GLU A 237 8.91 8.34 15.47
N ASN A 238 7.94 8.32 14.56
CA ASN A 238 7.79 7.28 13.55
C ASN A 238 8.36 7.77 12.22
N VAL A 239 9.29 7.03 11.65
CA VAL A 239 9.93 7.36 10.38
C VAL A 239 9.43 6.41 9.31
N LEU A 240 8.87 6.95 8.24
CA LEU A 240 8.36 6.21 7.09
C LEU A 240 9.33 6.42 5.92
N GLU A 241 9.98 5.34 5.50
CA GLU A 241 10.90 5.34 4.35
C GLU A 241 10.21 4.72 3.13
N TRP A 242 9.83 5.55 2.17
CA TRP A 242 9.09 5.14 0.99
C TRP A 242 9.97 4.99 -0.24
N ILE A 243 9.59 4.05 -1.11
CA ILE A 243 9.97 4.00 -2.52
C ILE A 243 8.73 4.29 -3.36
N ILE A 244 8.83 5.30 -4.21
CA ILE A 244 7.88 5.55 -5.27
C ILE A 244 8.53 5.11 -6.58
N ALA A 245 7.99 4.09 -7.23
CA ALA A 245 8.49 3.58 -8.49
C ALA A 245 7.49 3.90 -9.61
N VAL A 246 8.02 4.30 -10.76
CA VAL A 246 7.21 4.58 -11.96
C VAL A 246 7.76 3.78 -13.12
N GLY A 247 6.85 3.18 -13.89
CA GLY A 247 7.16 2.53 -15.15
C GLY A 247 6.16 2.93 -16.23
N THR A 248 6.62 3.03 -17.47
CA THR A 248 5.78 3.36 -18.65
C THR A 248 5.51 2.09 -19.45
N ARG A 249 4.24 1.87 -19.88
CA ARG A 249 3.87 0.80 -20.81
C ARG A 249 4.45 1.03 -22.19
#